data_f8c66d3e64714447d8fb0ebbc94fc3f3
#
_entry.id   f8c66d3e64714447d8fb0ebbc94fc3f3
#
_cell.length_a   1.000
_cell.length_b   1.000
_cell.length_c   1.000
_cell.angle_alpha   90.00
_cell.angle_beta   90.00
_cell.angle_gamma   90.00
#
_symmetry.space_group_name_H-M   'P 1'
#
loop_
_entity.id
_entity.type
_entity.pdbx_description
1 polymer ?
#
loop_
_entity_poly.entity_id
_entity_poly.type
_entity_poly.pdbx_seq_one_letter_code
_entity_poly.pdbx_strand_id
1 'polypeptide(L)'
;MKTLRFIGVAIIAIIISTNLISCSDNEEATFISLDENTPLDDTIFTFTEEGGEKTISFKFNDKEWAVFPLYQATNWVSYTPKQGNTGDNTITFKILKNIGPYRRYDFTLASVNDGSKSCCITIQQEEADDISGVYTINMEAGTLPGIISEEYDYISKITKLTLKGNLNGTDILLLRKMLCELSGVYYGALSVLDLSNANIVEGGEDYDAAHNVEHYTSNDEIGESMFAFSFVNATDVLTSIILPNSIKVIGSYAFQGREKLTSIIIPNNVTTIGDNAFWGCIYNHRTTKTNQKYPSVN
;
A
#
# COMPACT_ATOMS: atom_id res chain seq x y z
N MET A 1 35.03 15.97 3.36
CA MET A 1 34.35 16.30 4.62
C MET A 1 33.11 15.41 4.69
N LYS A 2 33.08 14.43 5.60
CA LYS A 2 31.96 13.51 5.77
C LYS A 2 30.94 14.20 6.65
N THR A 3 29.80 14.54 6.10
CA THR A 3 28.65 15.06 6.86
C THR A 3 27.99 13.90 7.60
N LEU A 4 28.02 13.99 8.92
CA LEU A 4 27.37 13.08 9.86
C LEU A 4 25.85 13.26 9.70
N ARG A 5 25.13 12.26 9.19
CA ARG A 5 23.67 12.23 9.22
C ARG A 5 23.24 11.79 10.62
N PHE A 6 22.69 12.71 11.37
CA PHE A 6 22.03 12.43 12.63
C PHE A 6 20.76 11.61 12.34
N ILE A 7 20.64 10.46 13.00
CA ILE A 7 19.36 9.74 13.13
C ILE A 7 18.54 10.55 14.14
N GLY A 8 17.73 11.48 13.63
CA GLY A 8 16.79 12.25 14.42
C GLY A 8 15.44 11.55 14.43
N VAL A 9 14.93 11.28 15.63
CA VAL A 9 13.52 11.02 15.89
C VAL A 9 12.73 12.15 15.21
N ALA A 10 11.80 11.80 14.31
CA ALA A 10 11.02 12.74 13.52
C ALA A 10 10.21 13.67 14.43
N ILE A 11 10.75 14.85 14.69
CA ILE A 11 9.96 15.97 15.21
C ILE A 11 9.26 16.55 13.98
N ILE A 12 7.96 16.30 13.87
CA ILE A 12 7.10 16.85 12.83
C ILE A 12 7.11 18.37 13.00
N ALA A 13 7.88 19.08 12.16
CA ALA A 13 7.78 20.52 12.06
C ALA A 13 6.54 20.86 11.24
N ILE A 14 5.49 21.34 11.91
CA ILE A 14 4.28 21.84 11.28
C ILE A 14 4.60 23.22 10.73
N ILE A 15 4.68 23.37 9.42
CA ILE A 15 4.61 24.68 8.78
C ILE A 15 3.11 24.95 8.56
N ILE A 16 2.53 25.76 9.43
CA ILE A 16 1.18 26.30 9.25
C ILE A 16 1.30 27.45 8.24
N SER A 17 0.99 27.21 6.98
CA SER A 17 0.75 28.28 6.03
C SER A 17 -0.74 28.64 6.08
N THR A 18 -1.08 29.68 6.82
CA THR A 18 -2.44 30.27 6.81
C THR A 18 -2.61 31.12 5.55
N ASN A 19 -3.24 30.55 4.52
CA ASN A 19 -3.84 31.37 3.47
C ASN A 19 -5.31 31.56 3.83
N LEU A 20 -5.61 32.71 4.47
CA LEU A 20 -6.96 33.15 4.74
C LEU A 20 -7.63 33.55 3.42
N ILE A 21 -8.57 32.75 2.93
CA ILE A 21 -9.58 33.20 2.00
C ILE A 21 -10.86 33.35 2.82
N SER A 22 -11.23 34.60 3.04
CA SER A 22 -12.43 35.03 3.76
C SER A 22 -13.69 34.57 3.01
N CYS A 23 -14.53 33.76 3.65
CA CYS A 23 -15.94 33.64 3.31
C CYS A 23 -16.78 34.38 4.34
N SER A 24 -17.44 35.42 3.85
CA SER A 24 -18.60 36.22 4.30
C SER A 24 -18.92 36.31 5.81
N ASP A 25 -18.99 37.57 6.24
CA ASP A 25 -19.54 38.08 7.49
C ASP A 25 -20.93 37.52 7.82
N ASN A 26 -20.99 36.58 8.75
CA ASN A 26 -22.10 36.38 9.68
C ASN A 26 -21.51 35.84 10.98
N GLU A 27 -21.77 36.52 12.10
CA GLU A 27 -21.44 36.10 13.46
C GLU A 27 -22.27 34.87 13.89
N GLU A 28 -22.14 33.74 13.21
CA GLU A 28 -22.56 32.44 13.73
C GLU A 28 -21.35 31.79 14.41
N ALA A 29 -21.54 31.49 15.69
CA ALA A 29 -20.55 30.79 16.51
C ALA A 29 -19.98 29.61 15.70
N THR A 30 -18.68 29.63 15.42
CA THR A 30 -17.97 28.56 14.72
C THR A 30 -18.36 27.22 15.31
N PHE A 31 -19.01 26.37 14.55
CA PHE A 31 -19.52 25.08 15.04
C PHE A 31 -18.40 24.06 15.23
N ILE A 32 -17.23 24.29 14.61
CA ILE A 32 -15.99 23.54 14.80
C ILE A 32 -14.85 24.52 15.03
N SER A 33 -14.05 24.28 16.07
CA SER A 33 -12.85 25.07 16.35
C SER A 33 -11.72 24.17 16.88
N LEU A 34 -10.47 24.42 16.47
CA LEU A 34 -9.28 23.76 16.99
C LEU A 34 -8.97 24.18 18.44
N ASP A 35 -9.32 25.41 18.78
CA ASP A 35 -9.30 26.01 20.12
C ASP A 35 -10.42 27.05 20.21
N GLU A 36 -10.51 27.78 21.34
CA GLU A 36 -11.59 28.76 21.57
C GLU A 36 -11.70 29.85 20.49
N ASN A 37 -10.64 30.05 19.65
CA ASN A 37 -10.53 31.17 18.73
C ASN A 37 -10.13 30.80 17.29
N THR A 38 -9.77 29.54 17.00
CA THR A 38 -9.28 29.11 15.68
C THR A 38 -10.29 28.22 14.98
N PRO A 39 -10.98 28.69 13.93
CA PRO A 39 -11.81 27.83 13.10
C PRO A 39 -11.01 26.69 12.46
N LEU A 40 -11.61 25.53 12.31
CA LEU A 40 -11.00 24.38 11.61
C LEU A 40 -11.15 24.51 10.07
N ASP A 41 -11.73 25.59 9.57
CA ASP A 41 -11.98 25.79 8.15
C ASP A 41 -10.70 25.78 7.32
N ASP A 42 -10.72 25.01 6.22
CA ASP A 42 -9.65 24.89 5.22
C ASP A 42 -8.27 24.51 5.81
N THR A 43 -8.25 23.67 6.83
CA THR A 43 -6.99 23.24 7.44
C THR A 43 -6.26 22.24 6.55
N ILE A 44 -5.01 22.59 6.20
CA ILE A 44 -4.13 21.73 5.40
C ILE A 44 -3.06 21.12 6.30
N PHE A 45 -2.96 19.79 6.30
CA PHE A 45 -1.87 19.05 6.95
C PHE A 45 -0.96 18.47 5.88
N THR A 46 0.31 18.89 5.89
CA THR A 46 1.33 18.39 4.97
C THR A 46 2.20 17.35 5.69
N PHE A 47 2.40 16.22 5.03
CA PHE A 47 3.27 15.14 5.46
C PHE A 47 4.43 14.99 4.48
N THR A 48 5.58 14.54 4.99
CA THR A 48 6.69 14.08 4.14
C THR A 48 6.31 12.74 3.48
N GLU A 49 7.13 12.28 2.56
CA GLU A 49 6.97 10.96 1.92
C GLU A 49 6.92 9.81 2.92
N GLU A 50 7.52 9.93 4.11
CA GLU A 50 7.49 8.89 5.15
C GLU A 50 6.10 8.70 5.78
N GLY A 51 5.19 9.66 5.63
CA GLY A 51 3.86 9.60 6.25
C GLY A 51 3.90 9.84 7.75
N GLY A 52 3.06 9.10 8.48
CA GLY A 52 3.00 9.19 9.94
C GLY A 52 1.59 9.34 10.47
N GLU A 53 1.47 9.84 11.70
CA GLU A 53 0.19 10.04 12.37
C GLU A 53 0.04 11.49 12.80
N LYS A 54 -1.19 12.00 12.71
CA LYS A 54 -1.58 13.33 13.20
C LYS A 54 -2.92 13.24 13.93
N THR A 55 -2.92 13.62 15.19
CA THR A 55 -4.15 13.80 15.96
C THR A 55 -4.50 15.28 16.01
N ILE A 56 -5.73 15.61 15.69
CA ILE A 56 -6.33 16.93 15.90
C ILE A 56 -7.35 16.85 17.02
N SER A 57 -7.40 17.90 17.83
CA SER A 57 -8.42 18.09 18.85
C SER A 57 -9.30 19.26 18.44
N PHE A 58 -10.60 19.12 18.56
CA PHE A 58 -11.55 20.16 18.17
C PHE A 58 -12.79 20.11 19.05
N LYS A 59 -13.48 21.24 19.16
CA LYS A 59 -14.76 21.34 19.85
C LYS A 59 -15.88 21.41 18.80
N PHE A 60 -16.89 20.57 18.99
CA PHE A 60 -18.05 20.48 18.12
C PHE A 60 -19.29 20.95 18.87
N ASN A 61 -20.01 21.93 18.31
CA ASN A 61 -21.11 22.63 18.96
C ASN A 61 -22.50 22.20 18.44
N ASP A 62 -22.63 21.12 17.66
CA ASP A 62 -23.90 20.54 17.25
C ASP A 62 -24.03 19.11 17.83
N LYS A 63 -25.10 18.37 17.50
CA LYS A 63 -25.43 17.09 18.13
C LYS A 63 -24.45 16.00 17.76
N GLU A 64 -24.28 15.76 16.48
CA GLU A 64 -23.47 14.67 15.93
C GLU A 64 -22.68 15.15 14.72
N TRP A 65 -21.43 14.71 14.61
CA TRP A 65 -20.57 14.96 13.49
C TRP A 65 -20.09 13.65 12.84
N ALA A 66 -19.77 13.73 11.54
CA ALA A 66 -19.09 12.66 10.84
C ALA A 66 -18.09 13.23 9.83
N VAL A 67 -17.12 12.37 9.45
CA VAL A 67 -16.14 12.66 8.39
C VAL A 67 -16.63 12.04 7.09
N PHE A 68 -16.73 12.85 6.06
CA PHE A 68 -17.15 12.46 4.72
C PHE A 68 -15.95 12.66 3.76
N PRO A 69 -15.42 11.58 3.15
CA PRO A 69 -14.46 11.72 2.07
C PRO A 69 -15.10 12.40 0.87
N LEU A 70 -14.41 13.37 0.25
CA LEU A 70 -14.91 14.07 -0.93
C LEU A 70 -14.83 13.23 -2.21
N TYR A 71 -13.96 12.23 -2.21
CA TYR A 71 -13.72 11.33 -3.34
C TYR A 71 -13.86 9.87 -2.91
N GLN A 72 -13.66 8.93 -3.84
CA GLN A 72 -13.62 7.51 -3.52
C GLN A 72 -12.60 7.23 -2.42
N ALA A 73 -12.84 6.17 -1.63
CA ALA A 73 -11.94 5.76 -0.56
C ALA A 73 -10.50 5.64 -1.08
N THR A 74 -9.56 6.20 -0.31
CA THR A 74 -8.14 6.08 -0.61
C THR A 74 -7.50 5.02 0.28
N ASN A 75 -6.46 4.36 -0.24
CA ASN A 75 -5.74 3.32 0.49
C ASN A 75 -4.58 3.88 1.35
N TRP A 76 -4.25 5.16 1.23
CA TRP A 76 -3.09 5.75 1.88
C TRP A 76 -3.39 6.65 3.09
N VAL A 77 -4.65 7.03 3.30
CA VAL A 77 -5.13 7.78 4.47
C VAL A 77 -6.18 6.97 5.18
N SER A 78 -6.00 6.76 6.46
CA SER A 78 -7.03 6.25 7.37
C SER A 78 -7.24 7.22 8.52
N TYR A 79 -8.42 7.20 9.14
CA TYR A 79 -8.74 8.08 10.25
C TYR A 79 -9.73 7.43 11.21
N THR A 80 -9.61 7.81 12.49
CA THR A 80 -10.47 7.31 13.56
C THR A 80 -10.58 8.34 14.68
N PRO A 81 -11.78 8.51 15.31
CA PRO A 81 -13.07 7.95 14.92
C PRO A 81 -13.62 8.58 13.63
N LYS A 82 -14.61 7.94 13.01
CA LYS A 82 -15.28 8.44 11.79
C LYS A 82 -16.46 9.36 12.10
N GLN A 83 -16.93 9.37 13.33
CA GLN A 83 -18.06 10.15 13.82
C GLN A 83 -17.95 10.37 15.33
N GLY A 84 -18.70 11.34 15.87
CA GLY A 84 -18.78 11.63 17.29
C GLY A 84 -19.93 12.59 17.63
N ASN A 85 -19.91 13.10 18.87
CA ASN A 85 -20.98 13.92 19.43
C ASN A 85 -20.49 15.32 19.82
N THR A 86 -21.41 16.15 20.29
CA THR A 86 -21.14 17.47 20.87
C THR A 86 -20.05 17.42 21.93
N GLY A 87 -19.21 18.45 21.98
CA GLY A 87 -18.16 18.65 22.98
C GLY A 87 -16.77 18.51 22.41
N ASP A 88 -15.82 18.20 23.29
CA ASP A 88 -14.41 18.03 22.92
C ASP A 88 -14.22 16.67 22.23
N ASN A 89 -13.59 16.71 21.08
CA ASN A 89 -13.38 15.55 20.23
C ASN A 89 -11.94 15.51 19.71
N THR A 90 -11.54 14.30 19.26
CA THR A 90 -10.27 14.09 18.57
C THR A 90 -10.47 13.21 17.36
N ILE A 91 -9.67 13.45 16.32
CA ILE A 91 -9.52 12.54 15.16
C ILE A 91 -8.03 12.32 14.95
N THR A 92 -7.64 11.05 14.79
CA THR A 92 -6.27 10.69 14.41
C THR A 92 -6.27 10.24 12.96
N PHE A 93 -5.48 10.90 12.13
CA PHE A 93 -5.16 10.51 10.76
C PHE A 93 -3.87 9.71 10.77
N LYS A 94 -3.88 8.56 10.06
CA LYS A 94 -2.70 7.74 9.80
C LYS A 94 -2.44 7.75 8.30
N ILE A 95 -1.24 8.17 7.92
CA ILE A 95 -0.80 8.39 6.54
C ILE A 95 0.30 7.37 6.25
N LEU A 96 0.11 6.57 5.21
CA LEU A 96 1.12 5.59 4.79
C LEU A 96 2.29 6.28 4.09
N LYS A 97 3.45 5.61 4.07
CA LYS A 97 4.61 6.03 3.27
C LYS A 97 4.20 6.22 1.81
N ASN A 98 4.77 7.23 1.16
CA ASN A 98 4.62 7.50 -0.27
C ASN A 98 5.94 7.16 -0.99
N ILE A 99 5.91 6.31 -1.98
CA ILE A 99 7.03 6.10 -2.93
C ILE A 99 6.61 6.47 -4.35
N GLY A 100 5.73 7.44 -4.47
CA GLY A 100 5.13 7.94 -5.70
C GLY A 100 5.09 9.47 -5.75
N PRO A 101 4.21 10.03 -6.59
CA PRO A 101 4.05 11.47 -6.76
C PRO A 101 3.46 12.14 -5.52
N TYR A 102 3.55 13.47 -5.50
CA TYR A 102 2.75 14.27 -4.59
C TYR A 102 1.29 13.84 -4.65
N ARG A 103 0.64 13.73 -3.49
CA ARG A 103 -0.77 13.34 -3.41
C ARG A 103 -1.53 14.17 -2.39
N ARG A 104 -2.82 14.34 -2.65
CA ARG A 104 -3.75 15.13 -1.84
C ARG A 104 -5.05 14.39 -1.67
N TYR A 105 -5.66 14.53 -0.49
CA TYR A 105 -6.98 14.01 -0.21
C TYR A 105 -7.76 14.97 0.69
N ASP A 106 -9.00 15.26 0.33
CA ASP A 106 -9.85 16.21 1.01
C ASP A 106 -11.01 15.48 1.72
N PHE A 107 -11.27 15.90 2.95
CA PHE A 107 -12.35 15.42 3.78
C PHE A 107 -13.26 16.58 4.15
N THR A 108 -14.56 16.28 4.31
CA THR A 108 -15.52 17.19 4.94
C THR A 108 -15.84 16.66 6.33
N LEU A 109 -15.58 17.44 7.37
CA LEU A 109 -16.09 17.22 8.71
C LEU A 109 -17.38 18.01 8.82
N ALA A 110 -18.52 17.35 9.03
CA ALA A 110 -19.81 17.99 8.98
C ALA A 110 -20.77 17.51 10.07
N SER A 111 -21.75 18.34 10.39
CA SER A 111 -22.90 17.93 11.19
C SER A 111 -23.73 16.90 10.42
N VAL A 112 -24.08 15.80 11.08
CA VAL A 112 -24.95 14.76 10.52
C VAL A 112 -26.39 15.29 10.30
N ASN A 113 -26.80 16.26 11.11
CA ASN A 113 -28.17 16.80 11.12
C ASN A 113 -28.34 18.05 10.25
N ASP A 114 -27.26 18.77 9.99
CA ASP A 114 -27.27 20.02 9.22
C ASP A 114 -26.04 20.09 8.31
N GLY A 115 -26.20 19.64 7.07
CA GLY A 115 -25.11 19.59 6.09
C GLY A 115 -24.55 20.97 5.67
N SER A 116 -25.21 22.08 6.07
CA SER A 116 -24.66 23.42 5.85
C SER A 116 -23.51 23.75 6.82
N LYS A 117 -23.44 23.01 7.92
CA LYS A 117 -22.38 23.12 8.94
C LYS A 117 -21.27 22.13 8.64
N SER A 118 -20.29 22.56 7.88
CA SER A 118 -19.16 21.72 7.47
C SER A 118 -17.85 22.50 7.36
N CYS A 119 -16.73 21.84 7.53
CA CYS A 119 -15.41 22.36 7.20
C CYS A 119 -14.61 21.35 6.39
N CYS A 120 -13.68 21.85 5.60
CA CYS A 120 -12.80 21.02 4.79
C CYS A 120 -11.46 20.77 5.53
N ILE A 121 -11.01 19.53 5.52
CA ILE A 121 -9.67 19.14 6.00
C ILE A 121 -8.93 18.52 4.81
N THR A 122 -7.78 19.09 4.49
CA THR A 122 -6.90 18.59 3.43
C THR A 122 -5.71 17.88 4.01
N ILE A 123 -5.46 16.66 3.55
CA ILE A 123 -4.21 15.93 3.78
C ILE A 123 -3.39 16.01 2.50
N GLN A 124 -2.15 16.49 2.60
CA GLN A 124 -1.19 16.54 1.51
C GLN A 124 0.03 15.70 1.89
N GLN A 125 0.61 15.03 0.91
CA GLN A 125 1.85 14.29 1.13
C GLN A 125 2.83 14.55 -0.01
N GLU A 126 4.07 14.82 0.36
CA GLU A 126 5.16 15.08 -0.56
C GLU A 126 5.46 13.85 -1.44
N GLU A 127 5.99 14.10 -2.63
CA GLU A 127 6.51 13.06 -3.51
C GLU A 127 7.75 12.40 -2.91
N ALA A 128 8.04 11.19 -3.32
CA ALA A 128 9.23 10.47 -2.88
C ALA A 128 10.50 11.06 -3.51
N ASP A 129 11.52 11.28 -2.70
CA ASP A 129 12.85 11.75 -3.15
C ASP A 129 13.61 10.65 -3.91
N ASP A 130 13.38 9.37 -3.58
CA ASP A 130 14.08 8.24 -4.18
C ASP A 130 13.37 7.75 -5.45
N ILE A 131 14.03 7.92 -6.59
CA ILE A 131 13.59 7.46 -7.91
C ILE A 131 14.47 6.32 -8.45
N SER A 132 15.24 5.65 -7.59
CA SER A 132 16.18 4.58 -7.99
C SER A 132 15.50 3.35 -8.60
N GLY A 133 14.20 3.17 -8.34
CA GLY A 133 13.46 1.96 -8.72
C GLY A 133 13.78 0.73 -7.87
N VAL A 134 14.53 0.90 -6.77
CA VAL A 134 14.93 -0.15 -5.84
C VAL A 134 14.50 0.21 -4.44
N TYR A 135 13.45 -0.43 -3.94
CA TYR A 135 12.84 -0.06 -2.66
C TYR A 135 12.84 -1.20 -1.65
N THR A 136 12.94 -0.82 -0.37
CA THR A 136 12.66 -1.69 0.77
C THR A 136 11.49 -1.08 1.56
N ILE A 137 10.39 -1.84 1.69
CA ILE A 137 9.16 -1.38 2.32
C ILE A 137 8.86 -2.28 3.52
N ASN A 138 8.61 -1.66 4.68
CA ASN A 138 8.02 -2.32 5.83
C ASN A 138 6.53 -1.98 5.87
N MET A 139 5.64 -2.97 5.89
CA MET A 139 4.23 -2.77 5.65
C MET A 139 3.33 -3.65 6.51
N GLU A 140 2.10 -3.23 6.67
CA GLU A 140 0.99 -4.02 7.17
C GLU A 140 0.23 -4.65 5.99
N ALA A 141 -0.47 -5.76 6.23
CA ALA A 141 -1.24 -6.45 5.19
C ALA A 141 -2.30 -5.54 4.55
N GLY A 142 -2.35 -5.54 3.23
CA GLY A 142 -3.29 -4.73 2.43
C GLY A 142 -2.87 -3.27 2.22
N THR A 143 -1.67 -2.87 2.66
CA THR A 143 -1.27 -1.45 2.58
C THR A 143 -0.36 -1.12 1.40
N LEU A 144 0.13 -2.11 0.65
CA LEU A 144 1.03 -1.88 -0.47
C LEU A 144 0.44 -0.95 -1.54
N PRO A 145 -0.85 -1.06 -1.94
CA PRO A 145 -1.45 -0.12 -2.91
C PRO A 145 -1.54 1.32 -2.41
N GLY A 146 -1.51 1.52 -1.08
CA GLY A 146 -1.47 2.85 -0.47
C GLY A 146 -0.06 3.44 -0.39
N ILE A 147 0.99 2.62 -0.51
CA ILE A 147 2.39 3.03 -0.48
C ILE A 147 2.90 3.28 -1.90
N ILE A 148 2.57 2.39 -2.84
CA ILE A 148 2.98 2.45 -4.24
C ILE A 148 1.85 3.08 -5.06
N SER A 149 2.14 4.16 -5.77
CA SER A 149 1.21 4.69 -6.77
C SER A 149 1.08 3.73 -7.95
N GLU A 150 -0.15 3.42 -8.36
CA GLU A 150 -0.42 2.62 -9.56
C GLU A 150 -0.25 3.42 -10.87
N GLU A 151 0.15 4.71 -10.79
CA GLU A 151 0.40 5.52 -11.97
C GLU A 151 1.58 4.95 -12.78
N TYR A 152 1.41 4.93 -14.11
CA TYR A 152 2.38 4.36 -15.04
C TYR A 152 3.82 4.83 -14.80
N ASP A 153 4.01 6.14 -14.63
CA ASP A 153 5.33 6.74 -14.49
C ASP A 153 6.10 6.29 -13.22
N TYR A 154 5.41 5.72 -12.24
CA TYR A 154 6.02 5.23 -11.01
C TYR A 154 6.15 3.72 -11.01
N ILE A 155 5.08 2.98 -11.30
CA ILE A 155 5.10 1.51 -11.29
C ILE A 155 6.10 0.94 -12.31
N SER A 156 6.25 1.60 -13.48
CA SER A 156 7.19 1.21 -14.53
C SER A 156 8.66 1.43 -14.18
N LYS A 157 8.96 2.20 -13.15
CA LYS A 157 10.33 2.46 -12.68
C LYS A 157 10.77 1.47 -11.60
N ILE A 158 9.85 0.78 -10.93
CA ILE A 158 10.17 -0.13 -9.82
C ILE A 158 10.68 -1.45 -10.40
N THR A 159 11.99 -1.67 -10.31
CA THR A 159 12.64 -2.87 -10.85
C THR A 159 13.00 -3.90 -9.79
N LYS A 160 13.18 -3.45 -8.54
CA LYS A 160 13.49 -4.30 -7.40
C LYS A 160 12.72 -3.87 -6.17
N LEU A 161 12.10 -4.84 -5.51
CA LEU A 161 11.30 -4.60 -4.30
C LEU A 161 11.65 -5.63 -3.23
N THR A 162 11.98 -5.15 -2.04
CA THR A 162 12.12 -5.95 -0.82
C THR A 162 11.00 -5.60 0.13
N LEU A 163 10.14 -6.56 0.45
CA LEU A 163 9.01 -6.36 1.36
C LEU A 163 9.30 -7.00 2.72
N LYS A 164 8.88 -6.33 3.79
CA LYS A 164 8.94 -6.78 5.17
C LYS A 164 7.58 -6.59 5.83
N GLY A 165 7.21 -7.49 6.72
CA GLY A 165 5.91 -7.45 7.40
C GLY A 165 4.90 -8.39 6.76
N ASN A 166 3.62 -8.09 6.88
CA ASN A 166 2.56 -8.99 6.43
C ASN A 166 1.99 -8.56 5.07
N LEU A 167 1.71 -9.52 4.20
CA LEU A 167 1.04 -9.36 2.91
C LEU A 167 -0.22 -10.21 2.85
N ASN A 168 -1.27 -9.67 2.20
CA ASN A 168 -2.49 -10.40 1.90
C ASN A 168 -2.88 -10.29 0.42
N GLY A 169 -4.07 -10.76 0.04
CA GLY A 169 -4.55 -10.78 -1.34
C GLY A 169 -4.51 -9.42 -2.03
N THR A 170 -4.84 -8.33 -1.32
CA THR A 170 -4.79 -6.96 -1.84
C THR A 170 -3.38 -6.56 -2.30
N ASP A 171 -2.36 -6.93 -1.52
CA ASP A 171 -0.96 -6.65 -1.86
C ASP A 171 -0.48 -7.52 -3.03
N ILE A 172 -0.87 -8.80 -3.03
CA ILE A 172 -0.54 -9.73 -4.11
C ILE A 172 -1.16 -9.27 -5.44
N LEU A 173 -2.39 -8.76 -5.42
CA LEU A 173 -3.04 -8.23 -6.62
C LEU A 173 -2.22 -7.10 -7.27
N LEU A 174 -1.68 -6.16 -6.48
CA LEU A 174 -0.77 -5.13 -7.00
C LEU A 174 0.55 -5.73 -7.49
N LEU A 175 1.16 -6.63 -6.73
CA LEU A 175 2.41 -7.28 -7.16
C LEU A 175 2.24 -7.99 -8.51
N ARG A 176 1.13 -8.68 -8.75
CA ARG A 176 0.85 -9.33 -10.05
C ARG A 176 0.87 -8.34 -11.21
N LYS A 177 0.31 -7.13 -11.03
CA LYS A 177 0.36 -6.06 -12.04
C LYS A 177 1.80 -5.58 -12.29
N MET A 178 2.62 -5.51 -11.24
CA MET A 178 4.02 -5.07 -11.31
C MET A 178 4.95 -6.10 -11.96
N LEU A 179 4.59 -7.38 -11.91
CA LEU A 179 5.39 -8.51 -12.41
C LEU A 179 5.17 -8.82 -13.89
N CYS A 180 4.39 -8.02 -14.62
CA CYS A 180 4.18 -8.19 -16.05
C CYS A 180 4.03 -6.84 -16.75
N GLU A 181 4.38 -6.83 -18.04
CA GLU A 181 4.14 -5.72 -18.95
C GLU A 181 3.05 -6.14 -19.95
N LEU A 182 1.92 -5.44 -19.93
CA LEU A 182 0.81 -5.62 -20.88
C LEU A 182 0.46 -4.24 -21.43
N SER A 183 0.86 -3.98 -22.68
CA SER A 183 0.72 -2.67 -23.32
C SER A 183 -0.70 -2.11 -23.17
N GLY A 184 -0.80 -0.91 -22.59
CA GLY A 184 -2.05 -0.21 -22.34
C GLY A 184 -2.83 -0.66 -21.11
N VAL A 185 -2.38 -1.69 -20.36
CA VAL A 185 -3.08 -2.22 -19.17
C VAL A 185 -2.16 -2.30 -17.96
N TYR A 186 -1.01 -2.98 -18.08
CA TYR A 186 0.00 -3.11 -17.02
C TYR A 186 1.37 -2.72 -17.55
N TYR A 187 2.12 -1.99 -16.76
CA TYR A 187 3.44 -1.47 -17.14
C TYR A 187 4.48 -1.85 -16.09
N GLY A 188 4.33 -3.03 -15.51
CA GLY A 188 5.25 -3.50 -14.48
C GLY A 188 6.65 -3.72 -15.03
N ALA A 189 7.65 -3.35 -14.23
CA ALA A 189 9.07 -3.57 -14.50
C ALA A 189 9.75 -4.35 -13.37
N LEU A 190 8.98 -4.84 -12.40
CA LEU A 190 9.49 -5.51 -11.21
C LEU A 190 10.09 -6.87 -11.55
N SER A 191 11.42 -6.88 -11.71
CA SER A 191 12.17 -8.07 -12.10
C SER A 191 12.76 -8.84 -10.93
N VAL A 192 12.94 -8.18 -9.77
CA VAL A 192 13.49 -8.80 -8.55
C VAL A 192 12.58 -8.54 -7.37
N LEU A 193 12.03 -9.60 -6.78
CA LEU A 193 11.14 -9.54 -5.62
C LEU A 193 11.73 -10.33 -4.45
N ASP A 194 12.00 -9.66 -3.33
CA ASP A 194 12.50 -10.26 -2.11
C ASP A 194 11.43 -10.20 -1.01
N LEU A 195 10.90 -11.37 -0.66
CA LEU A 195 9.91 -11.58 0.39
C LEU A 195 10.50 -12.32 1.61
N SER A 196 11.83 -12.46 1.71
CA SER A 196 12.49 -13.26 2.76
C SER A 196 12.10 -12.85 4.19
N ASN A 197 11.79 -11.59 4.40
CA ASN A 197 11.37 -11.00 5.67
C ASN A 197 9.88 -10.60 5.71
N ALA A 198 9.10 -11.12 4.79
CA ALA A 198 7.66 -10.96 4.75
C ALA A 198 6.94 -12.24 5.22
N ASN A 199 5.65 -12.12 5.53
CA ASN A 199 4.77 -13.24 5.80
C ASN A 199 3.53 -13.11 4.91
N ILE A 200 3.07 -14.20 4.34
CA ILE A 200 1.75 -14.27 3.72
C ILE A 200 0.74 -14.56 4.82
N VAL A 201 -0.29 -13.73 4.90
CA VAL A 201 -1.37 -13.88 5.88
C VAL A 201 -2.71 -13.97 5.17
N GLU A 202 -3.67 -14.63 5.81
CA GLU A 202 -5.03 -14.77 5.32
C GLU A 202 -5.71 -13.40 5.13
N GLY A 203 -6.55 -13.27 4.09
CA GLY A 203 -7.41 -12.13 3.83
C GLY A 203 -7.05 -11.30 2.60
N GLY A 204 -7.57 -10.08 2.55
CA GLY A 204 -7.45 -9.19 1.40
C GLY A 204 -8.42 -9.53 0.27
N GLU A 205 -8.14 -9.02 -0.91
CA GLU A 205 -8.95 -9.22 -2.12
C GLU A 205 -8.54 -10.52 -2.83
N ASP A 206 -9.42 -10.98 -3.75
CA ASP A 206 -9.08 -12.01 -4.72
C ASP A 206 -7.90 -11.54 -5.58
N TYR A 207 -6.77 -12.26 -5.47
CA TYR A 207 -5.56 -11.86 -6.21
C TYR A 207 -5.53 -12.33 -7.67
N ASP A 208 -6.53 -13.09 -8.12
CA ASP A 208 -6.63 -13.60 -9.50
C ASP A 208 -8.03 -13.42 -10.11
N ALA A 209 -8.61 -12.25 -9.91
CA ALA A 209 -9.97 -11.89 -10.31
C ALA A 209 -10.28 -12.06 -11.83
N ALA A 210 -9.29 -12.39 -12.66
CA ALA A 210 -9.48 -12.68 -14.08
C ALA A 210 -10.02 -14.09 -14.36
N HIS A 211 -10.04 -14.96 -13.36
CA HIS A 211 -10.50 -16.35 -13.47
C HIS A 211 -11.84 -16.54 -12.75
N ASN A 212 -12.62 -17.55 -13.15
CA ASN A 212 -13.92 -17.86 -12.55
C ASN A 212 -13.84 -18.52 -11.17
N VAL A 213 -12.65 -18.67 -10.61
CA VAL A 213 -12.38 -19.22 -9.28
C VAL A 213 -11.71 -18.15 -8.46
N GLU A 214 -12.28 -17.84 -7.30
CA GLU A 214 -11.74 -16.84 -6.39
C GLU A 214 -10.51 -17.41 -5.66
N HIS A 215 -9.44 -16.61 -5.62
CA HIS A 215 -8.17 -16.96 -5.00
C HIS A 215 -7.83 -15.97 -3.89
N TYR A 216 -7.93 -16.41 -2.64
CA TYR A 216 -7.56 -15.63 -1.45
C TYR A 216 -6.26 -16.15 -0.84
N THR A 217 -5.55 -15.29 -0.14
CA THR A 217 -4.35 -15.71 0.59
C THR A 217 -4.67 -16.52 1.82
N SER A 218 -3.81 -17.50 2.12
CA SER A 218 -3.80 -18.30 3.33
C SER A 218 -2.47 -18.12 4.07
N ASN A 219 -2.47 -18.33 5.38
CA ASN A 219 -1.27 -18.16 6.19
C ASN A 219 -0.14 -19.12 5.78
N ASP A 220 1.05 -18.59 5.61
CA ASP A 220 2.28 -19.35 5.30
C ASP A 220 2.20 -20.16 3.99
N GLU A 221 1.44 -19.68 3.01
CA GLU A 221 1.24 -20.37 1.72
C GLU A 221 1.47 -19.41 0.54
N ILE A 222 2.23 -19.87 -0.45
CA ILE A 222 2.13 -19.35 -1.80
C ILE A 222 0.96 -20.10 -2.46
N GLY A 223 -0.19 -19.45 -2.58
CA GLY A 223 -1.43 -20.07 -3.05
C GLY A 223 -1.40 -20.49 -4.51
N GLU A 224 -2.47 -21.15 -4.93
CA GLU A 224 -2.65 -21.58 -6.32
C GLU A 224 -2.57 -20.36 -7.26
N SER A 225 -1.80 -20.49 -8.34
CA SER A 225 -1.61 -19.46 -9.39
C SER A 225 -1.15 -18.09 -8.87
N MET A 226 -0.73 -17.95 -7.60
CA MET A 226 -0.46 -16.65 -6.96
C MET A 226 0.50 -15.78 -7.74
N PHE A 227 1.55 -16.34 -8.30
CA PHE A 227 2.51 -15.67 -9.17
C PHE A 227 2.54 -16.23 -10.59
N ALA A 228 1.48 -16.91 -11.03
CA ALA A 228 1.39 -17.39 -12.40
C ALA A 228 1.41 -16.24 -13.41
N PHE A 229 1.96 -16.51 -14.58
CA PHE A 229 1.92 -15.63 -15.74
C PHE A 229 1.04 -16.27 -16.83
N SER A 230 -0.16 -15.76 -16.99
CA SER A 230 -1.18 -16.31 -17.91
C SER A 230 -1.76 -15.28 -18.89
N PHE A 231 -1.15 -14.10 -18.99
CA PHE A 231 -1.68 -13.03 -19.83
C PHE A 231 -1.27 -13.22 -21.31
N VAL A 232 -2.26 -13.27 -22.20
CA VAL A 232 -2.04 -13.26 -23.65
C VAL A 232 -1.54 -11.87 -24.05
N ASN A 233 -0.48 -11.82 -24.86
CA ASN A 233 0.17 -10.57 -25.33
C ASN A 233 0.84 -9.73 -24.25
N ALA A 234 1.10 -10.29 -23.09
CA ALA A 234 1.93 -9.65 -22.06
C ALA A 234 3.36 -10.18 -22.09
N THR A 235 4.26 -9.44 -21.45
CA THR A 235 5.67 -9.82 -21.26
C THR A 235 5.90 -10.13 -19.78
N ASP A 236 6.41 -11.33 -19.48
CA ASP A 236 6.92 -11.64 -18.14
C ASP A 236 8.17 -10.82 -17.84
N VAL A 237 8.26 -10.19 -16.67
CA VAL A 237 9.43 -9.41 -16.28
C VAL A 237 10.17 -9.98 -15.07
N LEU A 238 9.57 -10.93 -14.33
CA LEU A 238 10.13 -11.50 -13.12
C LEU A 238 11.32 -12.41 -13.43
N THR A 239 12.51 -12.03 -12.96
CA THR A 239 13.75 -12.81 -13.15
C THR A 239 14.22 -13.50 -11.87
N SER A 240 13.89 -12.93 -10.70
CA SER A 240 14.31 -13.46 -9.41
C SER A 240 13.28 -13.23 -8.32
N ILE A 241 13.02 -14.26 -7.52
CA ILE A 241 12.18 -14.16 -6.32
C ILE A 241 12.80 -14.91 -5.14
N ILE A 242 12.73 -14.30 -3.96
CA ILE A 242 13.07 -14.94 -2.68
C ILE A 242 11.76 -15.08 -1.90
N LEU A 243 11.37 -16.31 -1.59
CA LEU A 243 10.12 -16.60 -0.89
C LEU A 243 10.22 -16.32 0.61
N PRO A 244 9.09 -16.04 1.29
CA PRO A 244 9.06 -15.84 2.74
C PRO A 244 9.59 -17.05 3.50
N ASN A 245 10.38 -16.81 4.54
CA ASN A 245 10.93 -17.89 5.35
C ASN A 245 9.89 -18.72 6.10
N SER A 246 8.68 -18.16 6.32
CA SER A 246 7.57 -18.83 6.98
C SER A 246 6.83 -19.85 6.12
N ILE A 247 6.97 -19.79 4.78
CA ILE A 247 6.18 -20.58 3.83
C ILE A 247 6.38 -22.09 4.04
N LYS A 248 5.25 -22.81 4.09
CA LYS A 248 5.15 -24.28 4.20
C LYS A 248 4.67 -24.94 2.92
N VAL A 249 3.84 -24.24 2.14
CA VAL A 249 3.18 -24.75 0.94
C VAL A 249 3.46 -23.84 -0.24
N ILE A 250 3.75 -24.42 -1.39
CA ILE A 250 3.69 -23.78 -2.69
C ILE A 250 2.57 -24.49 -3.47
N GLY A 251 1.50 -23.77 -3.78
CA GLY A 251 0.30 -24.27 -4.42
C GLY A 251 0.50 -24.68 -5.87
N SER A 252 -0.52 -25.31 -6.43
CA SER A 252 -0.54 -25.72 -7.85
C SER A 252 -0.43 -24.49 -8.75
N TYR A 253 0.31 -24.59 -9.83
CA TYR A 253 0.49 -23.52 -10.82
C TYR A 253 1.08 -22.20 -10.27
N ALA A 254 1.60 -22.16 -9.04
CA ALA A 254 1.99 -20.94 -8.32
C ALA A 254 2.91 -20.01 -9.12
N PHE A 255 3.80 -20.53 -9.96
CA PHE A 255 4.72 -19.81 -10.84
C PHE A 255 4.61 -20.21 -12.31
N GLN A 256 3.45 -20.77 -12.69
CA GLN A 256 3.23 -21.21 -14.08
C GLN A 256 3.54 -20.08 -15.06
N GLY A 257 4.22 -20.42 -16.17
CA GLY A 257 4.48 -19.51 -17.28
C GLY A 257 5.52 -18.42 -17.01
N ARG A 258 6.21 -18.43 -15.87
CA ARG A 258 7.29 -17.46 -15.56
C ARG A 258 8.55 -17.80 -16.36
N GLU A 259 8.52 -17.52 -17.67
CA GLU A 259 9.59 -17.87 -18.59
C GLU A 259 10.91 -17.17 -18.32
N LYS A 260 10.89 -15.95 -17.71
CA LYS A 260 12.09 -15.21 -17.34
C LYS A 260 12.62 -15.52 -15.95
N LEU A 261 11.91 -16.33 -15.16
CA LEU A 261 12.34 -16.64 -13.80
C LEU A 261 13.55 -17.58 -13.81
N THR A 262 14.73 -17.02 -13.58
CA THR A 262 16.02 -17.74 -13.57
C THR A 262 16.54 -18.03 -12.17
N SER A 263 15.97 -17.38 -11.15
CA SER A 263 16.39 -17.54 -9.76
C SER A 263 15.18 -17.55 -8.83
N ILE A 264 15.04 -18.63 -8.06
CA ILE A 264 14.09 -18.74 -6.98
C ILE A 264 14.77 -19.32 -5.73
N ILE A 265 14.60 -18.64 -4.59
CA ILE A 265 15.06 -19.17 -3.30
C ILE A 265 13.85 -19.68 -2.54
N ILE A 266 13.78 -21.01 -2.40
CA ILE A 266 12.72 -21.72 -1.67
C ILE A 266 13.22 -22.00 -0.27
N PRO A 267 12.52 -21.56 0.79
CA PRO A 267 12.95 -21.76 2.17
C PRO A 267 12.87 -23.23 2.59
N ASN A 268 13.66 -23.59 3.61
CA ASN A 268 13.71 -24.97 4.09
C ASN A 268 12.41 -25.49 4.72
N ASN A 269 11.52 -24.57 5.13
CA ASN A 269 10.24 -24.89 5.75
C ASN A 269 9.18 -25.39 4.76
N VAL A 270 9.42 -25.26 3.45
CA VAL A 270 8.47 -25.77 2.44
C VAL A 270 8.45 -27.29 2.46
N THR A 271 7.29 -27.83 2.77
CA THR A 271 7.02 -29.29 2.85
C THR A 271 6.21 -29.80 1.68
N THR A 272 5.45 -28.93 1.01
CA THR A 272 4.54 -29.29 -0.09
C THR A 272 4.75 -28.35 -1.28
N ILE A 273 4.83 -28.94 -2.47
CA ILE A 273 4.81 -28.24 -3.76
C ILE A 273 3.72 -28.88 -4.60
N GLY A 274 2.74 -28.07 -5.02
CA GLY A 274 1.60 -28.50 -5.79
C GLY A 274 1.94 -28.82 -7.26
N ASP A 275 0.96 -29.38 -7.95
CA ASP A 275 1.11 -29.79 -9.34
C ASP A 275 1.40 -28.60 -10.25
N ASN A 276 2.34 -28.77 -11.17
CA ASN A 276 2.71 -27.75 -12.16
C ASN A 276 3.13 -26.40 -11.56
N ALA A 277 3.53 -26.35 -10.29
CA ALA A 277 3.88 -25.10 -9.59
C ALA A 277 4.90 -24.25 -10.37
N PHE A 278 5.80 -24.86 -11.14
CA PHE A 278 6.83 -24.21 -11.95
C PHE A 278 6.73 -24.55 -13.45
N TRP A 279 5.56 -24.95 -13.90
CA TRP A 279 5.38 -25.29 -15.31
C TRP A 279 5.62 -24.09 -16.23
N GLY A 280 6.46 -24.25 -17.28
CA GLY A 280 6.84 -23.17 -18.19
C GLY A 280 7.91 -22.21 -17.65
N CYS A 281 8.49 -22.46 -16.47
CA CYS A 281 9.68 -21.72 -16.03
C CYS A 281 10.92 -22.22 -16.77
N ILE A 282 11.90 -21.32 -17.09
CA ILE A 282 13.15 -21.73 -17.74
C ILE A 282 14.00 -22.58 -16.79
N TYR A 283 14.47 -23.74 -17.27
CA TYR A 283 15.24 -24.74 -16.53
C TYR A 283 16.70 -24.31 -16.25
N ASN A 284 16.92 -23.30 -15.41
CA ASN A 284 18.23 -23.02 -14.87
C ASN A 284 18.17 -22.81 -13.34
N HIS A 285 17.38 -23.67 -12.66
CA HIS A 285 17.20 -23.58 -11.22
C HIS A 285 18.49 -23.93 -10.45
N ARG A 286 19.22 -22.95 -10.05
CA ARG A 286 20.06 -23.10 -8.86
C ARG A 286 19.14 -23.08 -7.64
N THR A 287 18.46 -24.20 -7.40
CA THR A 287 17.82 -24.40 -6.11
C THR A 287 18.92 -24.56 -5.07
N THR A 288 19.03 -23.60 -4.16
CA THR A 288 19.91 -23.72 -2.98
C THR A 288 19.27 -24.62 -1.92
N LYS A 289 18.62 -25.73 -2.31
CA LYS A 289 18.27 -26.82 -1.41
C LYS A 289 19.26 -27.95 -1.59
N THR A 290 20.10 -28.11 -0.60
CA THR A 290 20.78 -29.38 -0.35
C THR A 290 19.72 -30.45 -0.09
N ASN A 291 19.59 -31.43 -1.00
CA ASN A 291 18.94 -32.75 -0.80
C ASN A 291 17.41 -32.89 -0.91
N GLN A 292 16.67 -32.14 -1.73
CA GLN A 292 15.35 -32.62 -2.14
C GLN A 292 15.30 -32.93 -3.62
N LYS A 293 14.99 -34.20 -3.95
CA LYS A 293 14.61 -34.66 -5.27
C LYS A 293 13.23 -34.07 -5.59
N TYR A 294 13.17 -33.12 -6.51
CA TYR A 294 11.91 -32.70 -7.08
C TYR A 294 11.41 -33.79 -8.04
N PRO A 295 10.10 -34.08 -8.07
CA PRO A 295 9.56 -34.94 -9.11
C PRO A 295 9.88 -34.29 -10.46
N SER A 296 10.44 -35.09 -11.37
CA SER A 296 10.70 -34.71 -12.74
C SER A 296 9.40 -34.23 -13.38
N VAL A 297 9.38 -32.96 -13.79
CA VAL A 297 8.31 -32.42 -14.61
C VAL A 297 8.42 -33.08 -15.99
N ASN A 298 7.46 -33.95 -16.31
CA ASN A 298 7.25 -34.46 -17.67
C ASN A 298 6.47 -33.47 -18.52
#